data_202bef94c924d4ef301e80a3d7447d1d
#
_entry.id   202bef94c924d4ef301e80a3d7447d1d
#
_cell.length_a   1.000
_cell.length_b   1.000
_cell.length_c   1.000
_cell.angle_alpha   90.00
_cell.angle_beta   90.00
_cell.angle_gamma   90.00
#
_symmetry.space_group_name_H-M   'P 1'
#
loop_
_entity.id
_entity.type
_entity.pdbx_description
1 polymer ?
#
loop_
_entity_poly.entity_id
_entity_poly.type
_entity_poly.pdbx_seq_one_letter_code
_entity_poly.pdbx_strand_id
1 'polypeptide(L)'
;GAPVIVMFNPVMARPQHASSKIFPEFGFGPAFAKEELSLFADLPIIELMWKCFEKSLKVAENAGLSRDNIMLDPGIGFGLTKRENLLILQELGSLHQAGFPIFLGVSRKRFLVSILEENGFEVNPETQEGFENRDIASAHLTSLAASRGVEVVRVHEVAKHRMAAAVGDAIRLAQQTEDLNLGQYK
;
A
#
# COMPACT_ATOMS: atom_id res chain seq x y z
N GLY A 1 -15.06 -6.45 -19.29
CA GLY A 1 -15.24 -6.95 -17.93
C GLY A 1 -15.10 -5.84 -16.92
N ALA A 2 -15.50 -6.05 -15.66
CA ALA A 2 -15.31 -5.08 -14.61
C ALA A 2 -13.82 -4.97 -14.23
N PRO A 3 -13.31 -3.77 -13.86
CA PRO A 3 -11.97 -3.63 -13.34
C PRO A 3 -11.81 -4.33 -11.98
N VAL A 4 -10.62 -4.84 -11.70
CA VAL A 4 -10.30 -5.62 -10.49
C VAL A 4 -9.03 -5.08 -9.85
N ILE A 5 -9.04 -4.97 -8.53
CA ILE A 5 -7.84 -4.71 -7.73
C ILE A 5 -7.35 -6.04 -7.17
N VAL A 6 -6.17 -6.45 -7.60
CA VAL A 6 -5.48 -7.64 -7.09
C VAL A 6 -4.64 -7.22 -5.90
N MET A 7 -5.07 -7.60 -4.69
CA MET A 7 -4.40 -7.22 -3.45
C MET A 7 -3.50 -8.34 -2.93
N PHE A 8 -2.27 -8.00 -2.58
CA PHE A 8 -1.39 -8.86 -1.82
C PHE A 8 -1.95 -9.06 -0.40
N ASN A 9 -2.16 -10.32 -0.03
CA ASN A 9 -2.60 -10.67 1.32
C ASN A 9 -1.73 -11.80 1.89
N PRO A 10 -0.72 -11.48 2.70
CA PRO A 10 0.21 -12.48 3.25
C PRO A 10 -0.47 -13.47 4.20
N VAL A 11 -1.66 -13.16 4.74
CA VAL A 11 -2.43 -14.08 5.59
C VAL A 11 -2.70 -15.41 4.88
N MET A 12 -2.98 -15.33 3.58
CA MET A 12 -3.26 -16.52 2.76
C MET A 12 -1.99 -17.33 2.45
N ALA A 13 -0.85 -16.68 2.37
CA ALA A 13 0.44 -17.31 2.05
C ALA A 13 1.17 -17.85 3.30
N ARG A 14 0.93 -17.27 4.48
CA ARG A 14 1.55 -17.66 5.74
C ARG A 14 0.56 -17.67 6.92
N PRO A 15 -0.46 -18.54 6.89
CA PRO A 15 -1.57 -18.54 7.87
C PRO A 15 -1.10 -18.76 9.31
N GLN A 16 0.05 -19.41 9.53
CA GLN A 16 0.61 -19.66 10.86
C GLN A 16 1.43 -18.49 11.42
N HIS A 17 1.75 -17.48 10.61
CA HIS A 17 2.50 -16.31 11.06
C HIS A 17 1.70 -15.50 12.08
N ALA A 18 2.38 -14.95 13.11
CA ALA A 18 1.73 -14.21 14.20
C ALA A 18 0.86 -13.05 13.71
N SER A 19 1.31 -12.31 12.69
CA SER A 19 0.54 -11.21 12.08
C SER A 19 -0.70 -11.67 11.32
N SER A 20 -0.78 -12.95 10.93
CA SER A 20 -1.94 -13.52 10.24
C SER A 20 -3.04 -13.96 11.21
N LYS A 21 -2.67 -14.39 12.42
CA LYS A 21 -3.62 -14.91 13.43
C LYS A 21 -4.63 -13.88 13.97
N ILE A 22 -4.37 -12.60 13.76
CA ILE A 22 -5.31 -11.52 14.15
C ILE A 22 -6.47 -11.34 13.16
N PHE A 23 -6.41 -11.97 12.00
CA PHE A 23 -7.49 -11.93 11.02
C PHE A 23 -8.38 -13.16 11.16
N PRO A 24 -9.72 -13.03 11.02
CA PRO A 24 -10.59 -14.17 10.98
C PRO A 24 -10.21 -15.07 9.81
N GLU A 25 -10.45 -16.37 9.95
CA GLU A 25 -10.34 -17.29 8.84
C GLU A 25 -11.21 -16.80 7.68
N PHE A 26 -10.57 -16.39 6.60
CA PHE A 26 -11.30 -16.15 5.38
C PHE A 26 -11.75 -17.51 4.86
N GLY A 27 -13.06 -17.74 4.77
CA GLY A 27 -13.68 -18.98 4.31
C GLY A 27 -13.45 -19.30 2.83
N PHE A 28 -12.39 -18.75 2.24
CA PHE A 28 -11.90 -19.08 0.91
C PHE A 28 -11.02 -20.32 1.03
N GLY A 29 -11.23 -21.30 0.16
CA GLY A 29 -10.37 -22.46 0.07
C GLY A 29 -8.87 -22.08 -0.06
N PRO A 30 -7.94 -23.01 0.11
CA PRO A 30 -6.50 -22.72 0.13
C PRO A 30 -6.09 -22.05 -1.18
N ALA A 31 -5.68 -20.78 -1.08
CA ALA A 31 -5.14 -20.04 -2.22
C ALA A 31 -3.83 -20.65 -2.74
N PHE A 32 -3.14 -21.41 -1.87
CA PHE A 32 -1.85 -22.02 -2.13
C PHE A 32 -1.85 -23.50 -1.71
N ALA A 33 -1.14 -24.34 -2.44
CA ALA A 33 -0.90 -25.72 -2.05
C ALA A 33 -0.05 -25.80 -0.78
N LYS A 34 -0.13 -26.89 -0.02
CA LYS A 34 0.64 -27.06 1.24
C LYS A 34 2.15 -26.93 1.02
N GLU A 35 2.62 -27.45 -0.11
CA GLU A 35 4.03 -27.40 -0.53
C GLU A 35 4.47 -25.94 -0.79
N GLU A 36 3.63 -25.13 -1.42
CA GLU A 36 3.87 -23.69 -1.63
C GLU A 36 3.91 -22.94 -0.30
N LEU A 37 2.98 -23.23 0.63
CA LEU A 37 2.94 -22.58 1.94
C LEU A 37 4.20 -22.81 2.76
N SER A 38 4.78 -24.01 2.68
CA SER A 38 6.05 -24.31 3.36
C SER A 38 7.23 -23.54 2.78
N LEU A 39 7.24 -23.29 1.46
CA LEU A 39 8.25 -22.48 0.79
C LEU A 39 8.10 -20.99 1.08
N PHE A 40 6.87 -20.53 1.28
CA PHE A 40 6.57 -19.10 1.49
C PHE A 40 6.77 -18.64 2.94
N ALA A 41 6.79 -19.57 3.90
CA ALA A 41 6.81 -19.24 5.32
C ALA A 41 7.97 -18.32 5.73
N ASP A 42 9.13 -18.53 5.13
CA ASP A 42 10.40 -17.87 5.47
C ASP A 42 10.87 -16.86 4.40
N LEU A 43 10.08 -16.62 3.36
CA LEU A 43 10.45 -15.63 2.33
C LEU A 43 10.48 -14.21 2.87
N PRO A 44 11.45 -13.39 2.45
CA PRO A 44 11.39 -11.95 2.64
C PRO A 44 10.07 -11.38 2.08
N ILE A 45 9.49 -10.40 2.78
CA ILE A 45 8.13 -9.92 2.45
C ILE A 45 7.97 -9.42 1.02
N ILE A 46 9.00 -8.80 0.47
CA ILE A 46 8.97 -8.29 -0.92
C ILE A 46 8.92 -9.45 -1.90
N GLU A 47 9.73 -10.48 -1.68
CA GLU A 47 9.74 -11.68 -2.51
C GLU A 47 8.40 -12.44 -2.42
N LEU A 48 7.86 -12.58 -1.22
CA LEU A 48 6.54 -13.17 -1.00
C LEU A 48 5.45 -12.40 -1.74
N MET A 49 5.48 -11.07 -1.69
CA MET A 49 4.54 -10.22 -2.39
C MET A 49 4.57 -10.47 -3.91
N TRP A 50 5.76 -10.54 -4.51
CA TRP A 50 5.92 -10.82 -5.93
C TRP A 50 5.40 -12.20 -6.31
N LYS A 51 5.69 -13.23 -5.53
CA LYS A 51 5.15 -14.59 -5.74
C LYS A 51 3.63 -14.64 -5.68
N CYS A 52 3.03 -13.90 -4.74
CA CYS A 52 1.59 -13.81 -4.64
C CYS A 52 0.98 -13.08 -5.84
N PHE A 53 1.57 -11.98 -6.32
CA PHE A 53 1.12 -11.28 -7.51
C PHE A 53 1.23 -12.15 -8.75
N GLU A 54 2.38 -12.81 -8.97
CA GLU A 54 2.57 -13.74 -10.09
C GLU A 54 1.44 -14.77 -10.17
N LYS A 55 1.15 -15.42 -9.05
CA LYS A 55 0.07 -16.42 -8.97
C LYS A 55 -1.31 -15.82 -9.23
N SER A 56 -1.62 -14.69 -8.60
CA SER A 56 -2.93 -14.04 -8.74
C SER A 56 -3.16 -13.55 -10.16
N LEU A 57 -2.12 -12.98 -10.80
CA LEU A 57 -2.18 -12.55 -12.19
C LEU A 57 -2.38 -13.72 -13.15
N LYS A 58 -1.73 -14.85 -12.90
CA LYS A 58 -1.95 -16.07 -13.70
C LYS A 58 -3.38 -16.60 -13.58
N VAL A 59 -3.97 -16.53 -12.40
CA VAL A 59 -5.39 -16.88 -12.19
C VAL A 59 -6.30 -15.92 -12.95
N ALA A 60 -6.04 -14.62 -12.90
CA ALA A 60 -6.79 -13.61 -13.61
C ALA A 60 -6.72 -13.81 -15.15
N GLU A 61 -5.52 -14.08 -15.68
CA GLU A 61 -5.28 -14.38 -17.08
C GLU A 61 -6.05 -15.64 -17.54
N ASN A 62 -5.97 -16.73 -16.77
CA ASN A 62 -6.69 -17.97 -17.07
C ASN A 62 -8.21 -17.78 -17.04
N ALA A 63 -8.71 -16.83 -16.24
CA ALA A 63 -10.12 -16.46 -16.21
C ALA A 63 -10.53 -15.50 -17.34
N GLY A 64 -9.61 -15.13 -18.24
CA GLY A 64 -9.87 -14.24 -19.37
C GLY A 64 -9.98 -12.75 -18.99
N LEU A 65 -9.46 -12.35 -17.82
CA LEU A 65 -9.44 -10.95 -17.41
C LEU A 65 -8.37 -10.18 -18.20
N SER A 66 -8.78 -9.06 -18.84
CA SER A 66 -7.83 -8.20 -19.54
C SER A 66 -6.88 -7.52 -18.56
N ARG A 67 -5.59 -7.41 -18.93
CA ARG A 67 -4.58 -6.68 -18.15
C ARG A 67 -4.97 -5.21 -17.90
N ASP A 68 -5.64 -4.57 -18.86
CA ASP A 68 -6.10 -3.17 -18.75
C ASP A 68 -7.17 -2.97 -17.66
N ASN A 69 -7.76 -4.06 -17.17
CA ASN A 69 -8.75 -4.04 -16.11
C ASN A 69 -8.16 -4.43 -14.73
N ILE A 70 -6.84 -4.47 -14.59
CA ILE A 70 -6.17 -4.88 -13.34
C ILE A 70 -5.37 -3.73 -12.75
N MET A 71 -5.51 -3.52 -11.45
CA MET A 71 -4.61 -2.74 -10.60
C MET A 71 -4.01 -3.64 -9.53
N LEU A 72 -2.79 -3.33 -9.07
CA LEU A 72 -2.15 -4.05 -7.97
C LEU A 72 -2.21 -3.23 -6.68
N ASP A 73 -2.59 -3.88 -5.57
CA ASP A 73 -2.55 -3.30 -4.22
C ASP A 73 -1.54 -4.10 -3.37
N PRO A 74 -0.48 -3.47 -2.84
CA PRO A 74 0.52 -4.16 -2.02
C PRO A 74 0.00 -4.56 -0.62
N GLY A 75 -1.27 -4.33 -0.31
CA GLY A 75 -1.92 -4.86 0.89
C GLY A 75 -1.48 -4.23 2.20
N ILE A 76 -1.08 -2.95 2.20
CA ILE A 76 -0.64 -2.23 3.40
C ILE A 76 -1.66 -2.36 4.53
N GLY A 77 -1.19 -2.87 5.70
CA GLY A 77 -2.00 -3.06 6.90
C GLY A 77 -2.78 -4.38 6.97
N PHE A 78 -2.60 -5.29 6.00
CA PHE A 78 -3.23 -6.60 6.00
C PHE A 78 -2.21 -7.71 6.29
N GLY A 79 -2.24 -8.29 7.49
CA GLY A 79 -1.37 -9.40 7.88
C GLY A 79 0.14 -9.09 7.82
N LEU A 80 0.52 -7.83 7.82
CA LEU A 80 1.89 -7.34 7.78
C LEU A 80 2.31 -6.85 9.17
N THR A 81 3.56 -7.12 9.55
CA THR A 81 4.20 -6.46 10.69
C THR A 81 4.46 -4.98 10.37
N LYS A 82 4.77 -4.17 11.40
CA LYS A 82 5.17 -2.77 11.20
C LYS A 82 6.35 -2.66 10.23
N ARG A 83 7.40 -3.47 10.44
CA ARG A 83 8.59 -3.47 9.58
C ARG A 83 8.26 -3.81 8.12
N GLU A 84 7.41 -4.81 7.90
CA GLU A 84 7.02 -5.24 6.56
C GLU A 84 6.21 -4.17 5.81
N ASN A 85 5.29 -3.49 6.51
CA ASN A 85 4.61 -2.33 5.93
C ASN A 85 5.60 -1.26 5.45
N LEU A 86 6.61 -0.95 6.26
CA LEU A 86 7.63 0.04 5.92
C LEU A 86 8.51 -0.41 4.75
N LEU A 87 8.91 -1.68 4.70
CA LEU A 87 9.68 -2.24 3.57
C LEU A 87 8.91 -2.16 2.25
N ILE A 88 7.62 -2.52 2.26
CA ILE A 88 6.78 -2.42 1.07
C ILE A 88 6.62 -0.95 0.62
N LEU A 89 6.47 -0.02 1.56
CA LEU A 89 6.39 1.41 1.24
C LEU A 89 7.69 1.97 0.64
N GLN A 90 8.85 1.46 1.04
CA GLN A 90 10.13 1.80 0.39
C GLN A 90 10.16 1.36 -1.07
N GLU A 91 9.57 0.20 -1.37
CA GLU A 91 9.59 -0.44 -2.69
C GLU A 91 8.44 -0.03 -3.62
N LEU A 92 7.60 0.95 -3.25
CA LEU A 92 6.44 1.33 -4.06
C LEU A 92 6.77 1.62 -5.53
N GLY A 93 7.91 2.27 -5.79
CA GLY A 93 8.34 2.56 -7.16
C GLY A 93 8.67 1.31 -7.98
N SER A 94 9.15 0.24 -7.34
CA SER A 94 9.50 -1.01 -8.02
C SER A 94 8.27 -1.79 -8.48
N LEU A 95 7.09 -1.56 -7.88
CA LEU A 95 5.86 -2.24 -8.26
C LEU A 95 5.44 -1.99 -9.71
N HIS A 96 5.83 -0.85 -10.29
CA HIS A 96 5.56 -0.54 -11.71
C HIS A 96 6.25 -1.49 -12.69
N GLN A 97 7.28 -2.24 -12.24
CA GLN A 97 7.92 -3.28 -13.07
C GLN A 97 6.95 -4.39 -13.48
N ALA A 98 5.85 -4.58 -12.75
CA ALA A 98 4.79 -5.49 -13.13
C ALA A 98 3.97 -5.02 -14.36
N GLY A 99 4.07 -3.73 -14.72
CA GLY A 99 3.33 -3.12 -15.83
C GLY A 99 1.83 -2.94 -15.56
N PHE A 100 1.45 -2.73 -14.29
CA PHE A 100 0.08 -2.45 -13.86
C PHE A 100 0.04 -1.16 -13.05
N PRO A 101 -1.09 -0.42 -13.08
CA PRO A 101 -1.32 0.68 -12.16
C PRO A 101 -1.35 0.19 -10.71
N ILE A 102 -0.88 1.03 -9.80
CA ILE A 102 -0.82 0.73 -8.36
C ILE A 102 -1.96 1.44 -7.63
N PHE A 103 -2.69 0.66 -6.87
CA PHE A 103 -3.71 1.12 -5.92
C PHE A 103 -3.16 1.01 -4.50
N LEU A 104 -3.33 2.05 -3.67
CA LEU A 104 -2.77 2.06 -2.33
C LEU A 104 -3.78 2.56 -1.28
N GLY A 105 -4.04 1.76 -0.27
CA GLY A 105 -4.87 2.10 0.88
C GLY A 105 -4.06 2.33 2.14
N VAL A 106 -3.63 3.57 2.43
CA VAL A 106 -2.72 3.88 3.56
C VAL A 106 -3.36 4.66 4.72
N SER A 107 -4.61 5.11 4.55
CA SER A 107 -5.23 6.02 5.50
C SER A 107 -5.57 5.33 6.83
N ARG A 108 -5.16 5.94 7.95
CA ARG A 108 -5.42 5.54 9.34
C ARG A 108 -4.98 4.12 9.71
N LYS A 109 -3.92 3.62 9.09
CA LYS A 109 -3.40 2.27 9.33
C LYS A 109 -2.70 2.18 10.68
N ARG A 110 -2.85 1.04 11.39
CA ARG A 110 -2.33 0.81 12.74
C ARG A 110 -0.83 0.99 12.88
N PHE A 111 -0.04 0.61 11.87
CA PHE A 111 1.42 0.80 11.94
C PHE A 111 1.82 2.28 11.99
N LEU A 112 1.03 3.20 11.38
CA LEU A 112 1.23 4.65 11.51
C LEU A 112 0.96 5.12 12.93
N VAL A 113 -0.13 4.62 13.53
CA VAL A 113 -0.45 4.92 14.93
C VAL A 113 0.73 4.55 15.84
N SER A 114 1.30 3.35 15.67
CA SER A 114 2.46 2.91 16.44
C SER A 114 3.69 3.83 16.25
N ILE A 115 3.90 4.36 15.03
CA ILE A 115 4.99 5.32 14.78
C ILE A 115 4.73 6.64 15.51
N LEU A 116 3.52 7.15 15.48
CA LEU A 116 3.15 8.39 16.15
C LEU A 116 3.29 8.26 17.68
N GLU A 117 2.78 7.17 18.28
CA GLU A 117 2.88 6.87 19.71
C GLU A 117 4.34 6.82 20.19
N GLU A 118 5.19 6.11 19.45
CA GLU A 118 6.63 5.99 19.76
C GLU A 118 7.37 7.34 19.73
N ASN A 119 6.79 8.33 19.03
CA ASN A 119 7.33 9.69 18.94
C ASN A 119 6.56 10.71 19.79
N GLY A 120 5.68 10.26 20.68
CA GLY A 120 5.00 11.09 21.67
C GLY A 120 3.82 11.90 21.13
N PHE A 121 3.29 11.58 19.96
CA PHE A 121 2.09 12.22 19.41
C PHE A 121 0.81 11.62 20.00
N GLU A 122 -0.19 12.49 20.22
CA GLU A 122 -1.55 12.03 20.56
C GLU A 122 -2.16 11.26 19.40
N VAL A 123 -2.76 10.09 19.69
CA VAL A 123 -3.33 9.20 18.67
C VAL A 123 -4.72 8.65 18.99
N ASN A 124 -5.31 9.04 20.13
CA ASN A 124 -6.64 8.57 20.49
C ASN A 124 -7.66 9.06 19.45
N PRO A 125 -8.39 8.16 18.76
CA PRO A 125 -9.36 8.55 17.72
C PRO A 125 -10.59 9.27 18.28
N GLU A 126 -10.78 9.29 19.61
CA GLU A 126 -11.88 9.99 20.28
C GLU A 126 -11.53 11.46 20.57
N THR A 127 -10.25 11.84 20.52
CA THR A 127 -9.81 13.23 20.63
C THR A 127 -9.67 13.85 19.25
N GLN A 128 -9.94 15.15 19.13
CA GLN A 128 -9.75 15.87 17.88
C GLN A 128 -8.29 15.83 17.43
N GLU A 129 -7.36 16.07 18.36
CA GLU A 129 -5.92 16.06 18.07
C GLU A 129 -5.45 14.69 17.57
N GLY A 130 -5.80 13.60 18.27
CA GLY A 130 -5.38 12.27 17.91
C GLY A 130 -5.96 11.83 16.56
N PHE A 131 -7.20 12.23 16.28
CA PHE A 131 -7.83 11.98 14.98
C PHE A 131 -7.12 12.74 13.85
N GLU A 132 -6.80 14.03 14.07
CA GLU A 132 -6.10 14.87 13.09
C GLU A 132 -4.66 14.37 12.84
N ASN A 133 -3.93 13.98 13.89
CA ASN A 133 -2.57 13.44 13.77
C ASN A 133 -2.53 12.19 12.89
N ARG A 134 -3.52 11.30 13.03
CA ARG A 134 -3.65 10.12 12.18
C ARG A 134 -3.91 10.47 10.71
N ASP A 135 -4.72 11.49 10.45
CA ASP A 135 -4.98 11.95 9.09
C ASP A 135 -3.76 12.64 8.47
N ILE A 136 -3.05 13.46 9.25
CA ILE A 136 -1.81 14.11 8.81
C ILE A 136 -0.77 13.06 8.45
N ALA A 137 -0.51 12.09 9.33
CA ALA A 137 0.43 11.01 9.04
C ALA A 137 0.05 10.21 7.80
N SER A 138 -1.25 9.96 7.61
CA SER A 138 -1.77 9.29 6.40
C SER A 138 -1.51 10.12 5.14
N ALA A 139 -1.68 11.45 5.20
CA ALA A 139 -1.41 12.35 4.09
C ALA A 139 0.08 12.40 3.70
N HIS A 140 1.00 12.30 4.66
CA HIS A 140 2.44 12.16 4.36
C HIS A 140 2.74 10.92 3.52
N LEU A 141 2.08 9.79 3.81
CA LEU A 141 2.23 8.59 2.97
C LEU A 141 1.64 8.77 1.56
N THR A 142 0.61 9.58 1.41
CA THR A 142 0.09 9.92 0.08
C THR A 142 1.08 10.76 -0.72
N SER A 143 1.76 11.71 -0.09
CA SER A 143 2.83 12.46 -0.77
C SER A 143 3.96 11.55 -1.23
N LEU A 144 4.41 10.63 -0.36
CA LEU A 144 5.39 9.61 -0.71
C LEU A 144 4.90 8.76 -1.89
N ALA A 145 3.66 8.27 -1.84
CA ALA A 145 3.08 7.42 -2.87
C ALA A 145 3.03 8.14 -4.23
N ALA A 146 2.54 9.38 -4.27
CA ALA A 146 2.49 10.20 -5.47
C ALA A 146 3.90 10.46 -6.04
N SER A 147 4.88 10.77 -5.18
CA SER A 147 6.27 10.95 -5.62
C SER A 147 6.90 9.68 -6.20
N ARG A 148 6.37 8.51 -5.88
CA ARG A 148 6.76 7.20 -6.42
C ARG A 148 5.90 6.76 -7.62
N GLY A 149 4.94 7.59 -8.05
CA GLY A 149 4.12 7.34 -9.23
C GLY A 149 2.88 6.50 -8.99
N VAL A 150 2.48 6.24 -7.74
CA VAL A 150 1.24 5.51 -7.44
C VAL A 150 0.04 6.25 -8.02
N GLU A 151 -0.78 5.54 -8.82
CA GLU A 151 -1.86 6.14 -9.60
C GLU A 151 -3.13 6.38 -8.79
N VAL A 152 -3.43 5.51 -7.83
CA VAL A 152 -4.66 5.59 -7.04
C VAL A 152 -4.38 5.42 -5.55
N VAL A 153 -4.86 6.35 -4.75
CA VAL A 153 -4.87 6.24 -3.28
C VAL A 153 -6.29 6.22 -2.74
N ARG A 154 -6.59 5.27 -1.85
CA ARG A 154 -7.87 5.22 -1.13
C ARG A 154 -7.71 5.80 0.26
N VAL A 155 -8.49 6.83 0.57
CA VAL A 155 -8.34 7.65 1.77
C VAL A 155 -9.68 7.97 2.44
N HIS A 156 -9.66 8.37 3.72
CA HIS A 156 -10.85 8.80 4.45
C HIS A 156 -11.10 10.30 4.32
N GLU A 157 -10.04 11.12 4.34
CA GLU A 157 -10.12 12.57 4.27
C GLU A 157 -9.48 13.05 2.95
N VAL A 158 -10.31 13.39 1.96
CA VAL A 158 -9.85 13.66 0.58
C VAL A 158 -9.08 14.99 0.47
N ALA A 159 -9.49 16.04 1.20
CA ALA A 159 -8.90 17.36 1.02
C ALA A 159 -7.41 17.40 1.38
N LYS A 160 -7.02 16.85 2.54
CA LYS A 160 -5.61 16.75 2.97
C LYS A 160 -4.80 15.90 2.00
N HIS A 161 -5.36 14.79 1.56
CA HIS A 161 -4.68 13.86 0.64
C HIS A 161 -4.49 14.44 -0.76
N ARG A 162 -5.43 15.26 -1.26
CA ARG A 162 -5.24 15.99 -2.52
C ARG A 162 -4.05 16.94 -2.46
N MET A 163 -3.89 17.69 -1.35
CA MET A 163 -2.73 18.57 -1.17
C MET A 163 -1.43 17.77 -1.12
N ALA A 164 -1.43 16.66 -0.37
CA ALA A 164 -0.28 15.77 -0.26
C ALA A 164 0.12 15.16 -1.62
N ALA A 165 -0.86 14.70 -2.40
CA ALA A 165 -0.64 14.18 -3.75
C ALA A 165 -0.05 15.24 -4.68
N ALA A 166 -0.58 16.47 -4.67
CA ALA A 166 -0.06 17.57 -5.49
C ALA A 166 1.43 17.86 -5.22
N VAL A 167 1.85 17.83 -3.95
CA VAL A 167 3.27 17.99 -3.58
C VAL A 167 4.11 16.79 -4.08
N GLY A 168 3.62 15.58 -3.89
CA GLY A 168 4.31 14.37 -4.35
C GLY A 168 4.46 14.34 -5.88
N ASP A 169 3.40 14.68 -6.62
CA ASP A 169 3.43 14.77 -8.08
C ASP A 169 4.38 15.86 -8.56
N ALA A 170 4.40 17.04 -7.93
CA ALA A 170 5.34 18.09 -8.28
C ALA A 170 6.79 17.64 -8.13
N ILE A 171 7.12 16.87 -7.07
CA ILE A 171 8.46 16.28 -6.88
C ILE A 171 8.75 15.28 -8.01
N ARG A 172 7.84 14.39 -8.32
CA ARG A 172 7.97 13.39 -9.37
C ARG A 172 8.18 14.01 -10.75
N LEU A 173 7.50 15.11 -11.02
CA LEU A 173 7.49 15.80 -12.32
C LEU A 173 8.46 16.99 -12.37
N ALA A 174 9.41 17.08 -11.43
CA ALA A 174 10.32 18.23 -11.32
C ALA A 174 11.07 18.56 -12.61
N GLN A 175 11.47 17.56 -13.39
CA GLN A 175 12.17 17.76 -14.68
C GLN A 175 11.26 18.35 -15.78
N GLN A 176 9.94 18.30 -15.60
CA GLN A 176 8.93 18.85 -16.51
C GLN A 176 8.41 20.20 -16.02
N THR A 177 8.85 20.64 -14.84
CA THR A 177 8.40 21.89 -14.23
C THR A 177 9.24 23.04 -14.77
N GLU A 178 8.58 24.10 -15.23
CA GLU A 178 9.25 25.34 -15.65
C GLU A 178 9.84 26.06 -14.43
N ASP A 179 11.02 26.69 -14.61
CA ASP A 179 11.62 27.51 -13.57
C ASP A 179 10.73 28.74 -13.30
N LEU A 180 10.36 28.90 -12.03
CA LEU A 180 9.68 30.12 -11.61
C LEU A 180 10.68 31.30 -11.55
N ASN A 181 10.25 32.46 -12.06
CA ASN A 181 11.00 33.68 -11.84
C ASN A 181 11.07 33.99 -10.34
N LEU A 182 12.28 34.17 -9.80
CA LEU A 182 12.50 34.42 -8.38
C LEU A 182 11.67 35.58 -7.81
N GLY A 183 11.29 36.58 -8.63
CA GLY A 183 10.38 37.66 -8.24
C GLY A 183 8.93 37.23 -7.95
N GLN A 184 8.55 35.98 -8.23
CA GLN A 184 7.23 35.44 -7.94
C GLN A 184 7.14 34.78 -6.55
N TYR A 185 8.27 34.52 -5.91
CA TYR A 185 8.30 34.09 -4.51
C TYR A 185 8.12 35.31 -3.61
N LYS A 186 6.97 35.42 -2.98
CA LYS A 186 6.65 36.43 -1.96
C LYS A 186 6.61 35.78 -0.59
#